data_ec46e67995467301ed0ca65045867bd0
#
_entry.id   ec46e67995467301ed0ca65045867bd0
#
_cell.length_a   1.000
_cell.length_b   1.000
_cell.length_c   1.000
_cell.angle_alpha   90.00
_cell.angle_beta   90.00
_cell.angle_gamma   90.00
#
_symmetry.space_group_name_H-M   'P 1'
#
loop_
_entity.id
_entity.type
_entity.pdbx_description
1 polymer ?
#
loop_
_entity_poly.entity_id
_entity_poly.type
_entity_poly.pdbx_seq_one_letter_code
_entity_poly.pdbx_strand_id
1 'polypeptide(L)'
;MNKKDLLNIPSVSELLNEIKFENFHNENFLKFKIKEEIDYYRKLAKKGKLILSRKEIVDEIIHKLSALSLPSVQSVINATGIVLHTGLGRAPLSKELIANISDKMSGYVNLEYDLKTGKRGHRQDHVSKLIGSIVGSQDAIVVNNNAAAVLLSLNELAEDKEVIISRGQLVEIGGSFRIPDMIAKSRCKMVEVGTTNRTHLKDYEKAINSNTGLILWVHTSNYTISGFTKNVGISELVTLGRKNRIPVMADLGCGETLNLSSKGIPTNILVKDVVKMGTSITTFSGDKLLGGPQSGLIVGKKSLIKRISKNPIARTVRCDKWSISILEEILRSMQNGSLDSNLAISLLMSSRKSLNKRAQKIMSKLPKEVLNRHSLTIVETQVESGSGTLPNKPLDSIAICFDSSSLKPSKLSSMFRAAQKPVIGYIKRNKFYIDFKSIIPSQEKILLKTIIEVLS
;
A
#
# COMPACT_ATOMS: atom_id res chain seq x y z
N MET A 1 -10.22 34.40 -35.93
CA MET A 1 -8.90 33.78 -35.72
C MET A 1 -7.86 34.92 -35.70
N ASN A 2 -7.31 35.21 -34.54
CA ASN A 2 -6.38 36.34 -34.41
C ASN A 2 -4.99 35.86 -34.90
N LYS A 3 -4.54 36.36 -36.09
CA LYS A 3 -3.23 35.98 -36.65
C LYS A 3 -2.07 36.30 -35.68
N LYS A 4 -2.22 37.30 -34.81
CA LYS A 4 -1.25 37.67 -33.77
C LYS A 4 -0.99 36.55 -32.76
N ASP A 5 -2.02 35.78 -32.35
CA ASP A 5 -1.88 34.71 -31.32
C ASP A 5 -1.07 33.52 -31.86
N LEU A 6 -1.15 33.24 -33.17
CA LEU A 6 -0.37 32.15 -33.80
C LEU A 6 1.12 32.53 -33.96
N LEU A 7 1.43 33.84 -34.09
CA LEU A 7 2.81 34.32 -34.15
C LEU A 7 3.54 34.23 -32.81
N ASN A 8 2.79 34.15 -31.70
CA ASN A 8 3.36 33.98 -30.37
C ASN A 8 3.81 32.54 -30.09
N ILE A 9 3.47 31.57 -30.94
CA ILE A 9 3.81 30.16 -30.70
C ILE A 9 5.20 29.91 -31.33
N PRO A 10 6.18 29.39 -30.56
CA PRO A 10 7.52 29.09 -31.07
C PRO A 10 7.50 27.93 -32.07
N SER A 11 8.53 27.86 -32.92
CA SER A 11 8.75 26.73 -33.80
C SER A 11 9.46 25.56 -33.08
N VAL A 12 9.37 24.35 -33.63
CA VAL A 12 10.08 23.18 -33.08
C VAL A 12 11.59 23.38 -33.11
N SER A 13 12.12 23.97 -34.20
CA SER A 13 13.57 24.24 -34.38
C SER A 13 14.10 25.25 -33.37
N GLU A 14 13.32 26.27 -33.08
CA GLU A 14 13.66 27.29 -32.10
C GLU A 14 13.76 26.68 -30.68
N LEU A 15 12.75 25.93 -30.26
CA LEU A 15 12.76 25.24 -28.96
C LEU A 15 13.91 24.24 -28.84
N LEU A 16 14.25 23.52 -29.92
CA LEU A 16 15.40 22.61 -29.90
C LEU A 16 16.74 23.35 -29.72
N ASN A 17 16.89 24.57 -30.26
CA ASN A 17 18.11 25.37 -30.13
C ASN A 17 18.21 26.04 -28.76
N GLU A 18 17.11 26.45 -28.16
CA GLU A 18 17.07 27.05 -26.82
C GLU A 18 17.27 26.05 -25.68
N ILE A 19 16.88 24.80 -25.92
CA ILE A 19 16.88 23.74 -24.89
C ILE A 19 18.18 22.94 -25.01
N LYS A 20 19.18 23.24 -24.18
CA LYS A 20 20.31 22.34 -23.94
C LYS A 20 19.83 21.20 -23.02
N PHE A 21 19.24 20.17 -23.61
CA PHE A 21 18.85 18.98 -22.86
C PHE A 21 20.04 18.05 -22.66
N GLU A 22 20.84 18.26 -21.63
CA GLU A 22 21.91 17.34 -21.22
C GLU A 22 21.39 15.92 -20.89
N ASN A 23 20.07 15.78 -20.68
CA ASN A 23 19.43 14.53 -20.21
C ASN A 23 18.53 13.84 -21.25
N PHE A 24 18.36 14.37 -22.46
CA PHE A 24 17.57 13.73 -23.50
C PHE A 24 18.45 13.20 -24.63
N HIS A 25 18.75 11.91 -24.58
CA HIS A 25 19.55 11.25 -25.63
C HIS A 25 18.74 10.90 -26.89
N ASN A 26 17.40 11.00 -26.86
CA ASN A 26 16.55 10.70 -28.00
C ASN A 26 15.91 11.97 -28.57
N GLU A 27 16.56 12.55 -29.58
CA GLU A 27 16.11 13.77 -30.26
C GLU A 27 14.73 13.59 -30.92
N ASN A 28 14.39 12.41 -31.43
CA ASN A 28 13.08 12.14 -32.05
C ASN A 28 11.96 12.18 -31.01
N PHE A 29 12.20 11.63 -29.81
CA PHE A 29 11.24 11.71 -28.71
C PHE A 29 11.03 13.14 -28.26
N LEU A 30 12.11 13.93 -28.15
CA LEU A 30 12.05 15.33 -27.80
C LEU A 30 11.26 16.14 -28.84
N LYS A 31 11.55 15.97 -30.12
CA LYS A 31 10.80 16.59 -31.23
C LYS A 31 9.31 16.23 -31.19
N PHE A 32 8.99 14.99 -30.88
CA PHE A 32 7.62 14.55 -30.74
C PHE A 32 6.91 15.30 -29.60
N LYS A 33 7.54 15.39 -28.42
CA LYS A 33 6.97 16.08 -27.26
C LYS A 33 6.83 17.58 -27.48
N ILE A 34 7.81 18.22 -28.08
CA ILE A 34 7.72 19.63 -28.47
C ILE A 34 6.52 19.88 -29.39
N LYS A 35 6.31 19.00 -30.39
CA LYS A 35 5.15 19.10 -31.28
C LYS A 35 3.82 18.97 -30.53
N GLU A 36 3.71 18.04 -29.59
CA GLU A 36 2.49 17.89 -28.78
C GLU A 36 2.16 19.18 -28.02
N GLU A 37 3.15 19.79 -27.37
CA GLU A 37 2.97 21.05 -26.63
C GLU A 37 2.63 22.23 -27.58
N ILE A 38 3.34 22.38 -28.68
CA ILE A 38 3.03 23.39 -29.69
C ILE A 38 1.60 23.23 -30.21
N ASP A 39 1.16 22.02 -30.50
CA ASP A 39 -0.19 21.76 -30.98
C ASP A 39 -1.26 22.04 -29.91
N TYR A 40 -0.95 21.86 -28.64
CA TYR A 40 -1.80 22.30 -27.54
C TYR A 40 -2.00 23.82 -27.56
N TYR A 41 -0.93 24.61 -27.63
CA TYR A 41 -1.02 26.08 -27.69
C TYR A 41 -1.69 26.57 -28.99
N ARG A 42 -1.45 25.91 -30.12
CA ARG A 42 -2.17 26.19 -31.38
C ARG A 42 -3.68 25.98 -31.24
N LYS A 43 -4.10 24.92 -30.53
CA LYS A 43 -5.53 24.70 -30.26
C LYS A 43 -6.13 25.79 -29.36
N LEU A 44 -5.39 26.27 -28.36
CA LEU A 44 -5.79 27.39 -27.52
C LEU A 44 -5.93 28.70 -28.32
N ALA A 45 -4.93 29.01 -29.15
CA ALA A 45 -4.96 30.18 -30.02
C ALA A 45 -6.15 30.17 -31.01
N LYS A 46 -6.43 28.99 -31.61
CA LYS A 46 -7.59 28.82 -32.51
C LYS A 46 -8.94 29.06 -31.81
N LYS A 47 -9.01 28.76 -30.49
CA LYS A 47 -10.21 29.00 -29.67
C LYS A 47 -10.27 30.39 -29.05
N GLY A 48 -9.30 31.27 -29.33
CA GLY A 48 -9.22 32.62 -28.73
C GLY A 48 -8.96 32.60 -27.22
N LYS A 49 -8.37 31.51 -26.72
CA LYS A 49 -8.10 31.29 -25.28
C LYS A 49 -6.61 31.44 -24.93
N LEU A 50 -5.77 31.82 -25.88
CA LEU A 50 -4.34 32.02 -25.64
C LEU A 50 -4.13 33.42 -25.03
N ILE A 51 -3.73 33.48 -23.77
CA ILE A 51 -3.49 34.72 -23.02
C ILE A 51 -1.98 34.97 -22.82
N LEU A 52 -1.17 33.90 -23.01
CA LEU A 52 0.26 33.91 -22.73
C LEU A 52 1.07 34.58 -23.84
N SER A 53 2.11 35.31 -23.43
CA SER A 53 3.15 35.81 -24.33
C SER A 53 4.03 34.68 -24.87
N ARG A 54 4.78 34.97 -25.96
CA ARG A 54 5.72 33.98 -26.53
C ARG A 54 6.73 33.49 -25.51
N LYS A 55 7.28 34.35 -24.67
CA LYS A 55 8.25 34.00 -23.63
C LYS A 55 7.62 33.03 -22.60
N GLU A 56 6.44 33.36 -22.13
CA GLU A 56 5.75 32.50 -21.17
C GLU A 56 5.41 31.10 -21.74
N ILE A 57 5.06 31.02 -23.04
CA ILE A 57 4.84 29.74 -23.71
C ILE A 57 6.14 28.94 -23.79
N VAL A 58 7.26 29.58 -24.16
CA VAL A 58 8.59 28.96 -24.22
C VAL A 58 8.98 28.42 -22.83
N ASP A 59 8.88 29.28 -21.80
CA ASP A 59 9.23 28.96 -20.43
C ASP A 59 8.36 27.76 -19.90
N GLU A 60 7.06 27.76 -20.18
CA GLU A 60 6.17 26.65 -19.80
C GLU A 60 6.53 25.34 -20.53
N ILE A 61 6.81 25.40 -21.84
CA ILE A 61 7.21 24.22 -22.61
C ILE A 61 8.55 23.68 -22.07
N ILE A 62 9.54 24.54 -21.84
CA ILE A 62 10.83 24.15 -21.26
C ILE A 62 10.63 23.50 -19.90
N HIS A 63 9.84 24.10 -19.03
CA HIS A 63 9.55 23.55 -17.71
C HIS A 63 8.87 22.17 -17.78
N LYS A 64 7.87 22.00 -18.63
CA LYS A 64 7.19 20.71 -18.83
C LYS A 64 8.14 19.63 -19.38
N LEU A 65 8.97 19.98 -20.36
CA LEU A 65 9.92 19.05 -20.95
C LEU A 65 11.05 18.68 -19.97
N SER A 66 11.54 19.64 -19.20
CA SER A 66 12.51 19.38 -18.12
C SER A 66 11.93 18.44 -17.05
N ALA A 67 10.64 18.57 -16.73
CA ALA A 67 9.96 17.66 -15.83
C ALA A 67 9.88 16.22 -16.37
N LEU A 68 9.82 16.02 -17.70
CA LEU A 68 9.83 14.69 -18.33
C LEU A 68 11.18 13.96 -18.21
N SER A 69 12.29 14.69 -18.02
CA SER A 69 13.61 14.10 -17.80
C SER A 69 13.81 13.56 -16.38
N LEU A 70 12.95 13.95 -15.46
CA LEU A 70 13.01 13.52 -14.06
C LEU A 70 12.17 12.25 -13.84
N PRO A 71 12.61 11.35 -12.94
CA PRO A 71 11.79 10.22 -12.55
C PRO A 71 10.43 10.67 -12.00
N SER A 72 9.34 10.08 -12.52
CA SER A 72 7.98 10.38 -12.04
C SER A 72 7.71 9.83 -10.64
N VAL A 73 8.35 8.70 -10.29
CA VAL A 73 8.32 8.14 -8.93
C VAL A 73 9.37 8.85 -8.09
N GLN A 74 8.92 9.63 -7.14
CA GLN A 74 9.78 10.44 -6.28
C GLN A 74 9.64 10.04 -4.81
N SER A 75 10.75 10.14 -4.07
CA SER A 75 10.72 9.96 -2.64
C SER A 75 10.08 11.18 -1.97
N VAL A 76 9.07 10.97 -1.13
CA VAL A 76 8.36 12.01 -0.39
C VAL A 76 8.49 11.82 1.13
N ILE A 77 8.23 12.87 1.90
CA ILE A 77 8.07 12.77 3.35
C ILE A 77 6.58 12.59 3.63
N ASN A 78 6.21 11.43 4.15
CA ASN A 78 4.85 11.16 4.59
C ASN A 78 4.62 11.79 5.97
N ALA A 79 3.92 12.88 5.99
CA ALA A 79 3.51 13.62 7.21
C ALA A 79 1.98 13.60 7.41
N THR A 80 1.29 12.58 6.86
CA THR A 80 -0.15 12.41 7.03
C THR A 80 -0.53 11.76 8.36
N GLY A 81 0.43 11.20 9.10
CA GLY A 81 0.20 10.35 10.26
C GLY A 81 -0.18 8.91 9.93
N ILE A 82 -0.58 8.63 8.69
CA ILE A 82 -1.00 7.30 8.23
C ILE A 82 0.22 6.52 7.76
N VAL A 83 0.69 5.56 8.55
CA VAL A 83 1.91 4.78 8.25
C VAL A 83 1.73 3.92 6.99
N LEU A 84 0.62 3.18 6.91
CA LEU A 84 0.31 2.29 5.77
C LEU A 84 -0.53 3.00 4.70
N HIS A 85 -0.07 4.19 4.28
CA HIS A 85 -0.82 5.04 3.35
C HIS A 85 -0.84 4.44 1.94
N THR A 86 -2.02 4.14 1.40
CA THR A 86 -2.21 3.46 0.11
C THR A 86 -1.56 4.21 -1.06
N GLY A 87 -1.76 5.52 -1.13
CA GLY A 87 -1.21 6.38 -2.19
C GLY A 87 0.29 6.68 -2.05
N LEU A 88 0.94 6.28 -0.95
CA LEU A 88 2.36 6.53 -0.69
C LEU A 88 3.19 5.24 -0.56
N GLY A 89 2.69 4.12 -1.10
CA GLY A 89 3.41 2.85 -1.19
C GLY A 89 3.22 1.91 -0.01
N ARG A 90 2.31 2.19 0.93
CA ARG A 90 2.01 1.38 2.12
C ARG A 90 3.21 1.21 3.06
N ALA A 91 3.60 -0.03 3.39
CA ALA A 91 4.69 -0.28 4.35
C ALA A 91 6.05 0.24 3.84
N PRO A 92 6.67 1.21 4.53
CA PRO A 92 8.01 1.65 4.17
C PRO A 92 9.05 0.62 4.59
N LEU A 93 10.11 0.51 3.80
CA LEU A 93 11.25 -0.38 4.05
C LEU A 93 12.44 0.43 4.60
N SER A 94 13.22 -0.17 5.50
CA SER A 94 14.40 0.50 6.06
C SER A 94 15.52 0.61 5.01
N LYS A 95 16.35 1.66 5.11
CA LYS A 95 17.51 1.83 4.24
C LYS A 95 18.50 0.66 4.38
N GLU A 96 18.67 0.16 5.60
CA GLU A 96 19.53 -0.97 5.90
C GLU A 96 19.07 -2.24 5.17
N LEU A 97 17.78 -2.57 5.26
CA LEU A 97 17.20 -3.70 4.54
C LEU A 97 17.41 -3.58 3.02
N ILE A 98 17.16 -2.38 2.46
CA ILE A 98 17.35 -2.15 1.03
C ILE A 98 18.83 -2.27 0.64
N ALA A 99 19.76 -1.74 1.44
CA ALA A 99 21.20 -1.85 1.19
C ALA A 99 21.66 -3.34 1.18
N ASN A 100 21.24 -4.11 2.20
CA ASN A 100 21.58 -5.54 2.30
C ASN A 100 21.08 -6.37 1.09
N ILE A 101 19.97 -5.95 0.48
CA ILE A 101 19.40 -6.64 -0.67
C ILE A 101 20.01 -6.12 -1.98
N SER A 102 20.32 -4.82 -2.07
CA SER A 102 20.80 -4.18 -3.30
C SER A 102 22.02 -4.86 -3.88
N ASP A 103 23.01 -5.20 -3.05
CA ASP A 103 24.24 -5.88 -3.48
C ASP A 103 23.95 -7.25 -4.09
N LYS A 104 23.00 -7.99 -3.51
CA LYS A 104 22.58 -9.30 -4.06
C LYS A 104 21.81 -9.13 -5.37
N MET A 105 20.98 -8.10 -5.47
CA MET A 105 20.07 -7.89 -6.60
C MET A 105 20.74 -7.25 -7.82
N SER A 106 21.90 -6.61 -7.66
CA SER A 106 22.68 -6.05 -8.76
C SER A 106 23.25 -7.12 -9.70
N GLY A 107 23.35 -8.40 -9.22
CA GLY A 107 23.87 -9.53 -9.97
C GLY A 107 22.83 -10.61 -10.25
N TYR A 108 23.36 -11.79 -10.59
CA TYR A 108 22.57 -13.01 -10.68
C TYR A 108 22.29 -13.58 -9.29
N VAL A 109 21.11 -14.16 -9.11
CA VAL A 109 20.68 -14.80 -7.86
C VAL A 109 20.09 -16.18 -8.14
N ASN A 110 20.21 -17.06 -7.17
CA ASN A 110 19.71 -18.44 -7.23
C ASN A 110 18.19 -18.55 -7.03
N LEU A 111 17.41 -17.61 -7.60
CA LEU A 111 15.96 -17.52 -7.37
C LEU A 111 15.20 -18.82 -7.67
N GLU A 112 15.57 -19.53 -8.75
CA GLU A 112 15.01 -20.83 -9.13
C GLU A 112 16.13 -21.86 -9.39
N TYR A 113 17.22 -21.80 -8.59
CA TYR A 113 18.34 -22.71 -8.69
C TYR A 113 18.76 -23.20 -7.30
N ASP A 114 18.76 -24.51 -7.11
CA ASP A 114 19.21 -25.15 -5.86
C ASP A 114 20.73 -25.33 -5.90
N LEU A 115 21.45 -24.55 -5.09
CA LEU A 115 22.89 -24.57 -5.00
C LEU A 115 23.47 -25.90 -4.46
N LYS A 116 22.66 -26.67 -3.71
CA LYS A 116 23.12 -27.96 -3.15
C LYS A 116 23.06 -29.07 -4.18
N THR A 117 22.02 -29.10 -4.98
CA THR A 117 21.78 -30.17 -5.96
C THR A 117 22.21 -29.83 -7.37
N GLY A 118 22.49 -28.54 -7.66
CA GLY A 118 22.78 -28.05 -9.01
C GLY A 118 21.58 -28.12 -9.96
N LYS A 119 20.37 -28.31 -9.45
CA LYS A 119 19.14 -28.47 -10.24
C LYS A 119 18.22 -27.24 -10.12
N ARG A 120 17.23 -27.21 -10.98
CA ARG A 120 16.17 -26.19 -10.91
C ARG A 120 15.37 -26.34 -9.61
N GLY A 121 15.30 -25.24 -8.83
CA GLY A 121 14.48 -25.11 -7.64
C GLY A 121 13.20 -24.28 -7.91
N HIS A 122 12.52 -23.96 -6.82
CA HIS A 122 11.33 -23.09 -6.84
C HIS A 122 11.58 -21.84 -6.02
N ARG A 123 11.19 -20.66 -6.55
CA ARG A 123 11.32 -19.37 -5.80
C ARG A 123 10.60 -19.37 -4.46
N GLN A 124 9.54 -20.17 -4.31
CA GLN A 124 8.79 -20.32 -3.06
C GLN A 124 9.63 -20.94 -1.93
N ASP A 125 10.64 -21.74 -2.28
CA ASP A 125 11.50 -22.44 -1.31
C ASP A 125 12.25 -21.46 -0.38
N HIS A 126 12.50 -20.22 -0.86
CA HIS A 126 13.15 -19.16 -0.07
C HIS A 126 12.29 -18.65 1.08
N VAL A 127 10.95 -18.70 0.96
CA VAL A 127 10.02 -18.03 1.88
C VAL A 127 8.99 -18.96 2.53
N SER A 128 8.59 -20.07 1.88
CA SER A 128 7.49 -20.91 2.32
C SER A 128 7.70 -21.49 3.73
N LYS A 129 8.89 -21.97 4.04
CA LYS A 129 9.22 -22.52 5.37
C LYS A 129 9.25 -21.43 6.45
N LEU A 130 9.76 -20.24 6.10
CA LEU A 130 9.79 -19.09 7.02
C LEU A 130 8.39 -18.65 7.38
N ILE A 131 7.52 -18.48 6.38
CA ILE A 131 6.12 -18.14 6.58
C ILE A 131 5.44 -19.21 7.44
N GLY A 132 5.60 -20.50 7.06
CA GLY A 132 5.02 -21.61 7.77
C GLY A 132 5.37 -21.63 9.25
N SER A 133 6.63 -21.36 9.61
CA SER A 133 7.11 -21.32 10.99
C SER A 133 6.53 -20.15 11.79
N ILE A 134 6.34 -18.98 11.16
CA ILE A 134 5.81 -17.78 11.83
C ILE A 134 4.30 -17.95 12.12
N VAL A 135 3.54 -18.50 11.18
CA VAL A 135 2.08 -18.60 11.30
C VAL A 135 1.57 -19.99 11.71
N GLY A 136 2.46 -20.99 11.84
CA GLY A 136 2.09 -22.36 12.23
C GLY A 136 1.37 -23.15 11.12
N SER A 137 1.58 -22.81 9.83
CA SER A 137 0.98 -23.55 8.72
C SER A 137 1.87 -24.68 8.20
N GLN A 138 1.25 -25.67 7.54
CA GLN A 138 2.00 -26.79 6.96
C GLN A 138 2.83 -26.40 5.75
N ASP A 139 2.36 -25.43 4.96
CA ASP A 139 3.03 -24.94 3.77
C ASP A 139 2.51 -23.55 3.39
N ALA A 140 3.20 -22.88 2.46
CA ALA A 140 2.86 -21.54 1.98
C ALA A 140 3.27 -21.31 0.53
N ILE A 141 2.54 -20.43 -0.15
CA ILE A 141 2.91 -19.85 -1.46
C ILE A 141 2.73 -18.33 -1.42
N VAL A 142 3.59 -17.60 -2.12
CA VAL A 142 3.53 -16.16 -2.23
C VAL A 142 3.22 -15.76 -3.68
N VAL A 143 2.30 -14.83 -3.83
CA VAL A 143 1.87 -14.23 -5.09
C VAL A 143 1.99 -12.70 -5.01
N ASN A 144 1.79 -11.99 -6.11
CA ASN A 144 2.08 -10.55 -6.22
C ASN A 144 1.20 -9.62 -5.37
N ASN A 145 0.01 -10.06 -4.93
CA ASN A 145 -0.83 -9.33 -3.98
C ASN A 145 -1.94 -10.23 -3.41
N ASN A 146 -2.66 -9.76 -2.36
CA ASN A 146 -3.70 -10.56 -1.73
C ASN A 146 -4.93 -10.80 -2.63
N ALA A 147 -5.27 -9.89 -3.54
CA ALA A 147 -6.35 -10.10 -4.50
C ALA A 147 -6.04 -11.31 -5.40
N ALA A 148 -4.80 -11.44 -5.87
CA ALA A 148 -4.33 -12.60 -6.62
C ALA A 148 -4.33 -13.88 -5.78
N ALA A 149 -4.01 -13.78 -4.46
CA ALA A 149 -4.08 -14.90 -3.54
C ALA A 149 -5.51 -15.43 -3.39
N VAL A 150 -6.48 -14.54 -3.25
CA VAL A 150 -7.92 -14.88 -3.17
C VAL A 150 -8.39 -15.51 -4.49
N LEU A 151 -8.12 -14.84 -5.63
CA LEU A 151 -8.53 -15.32 -6.95
C LEU A 151 -7.98 -16.73 -7.24
N LEU A 152 -6.68 -16.93 -7.04
CA LEU A 152 -6.00 -18.19 -7.30
C LEU A 152 -6.52 -19.30 -6.39
N SER A 153 -6.74 -19.01 -5.10
CA SER A 153 -7.23 -19.99 -4.14
C SER A 153 -8.67 -20.41 -4.45
N LEU A 154 -9.54 -19.46 -4.77
CA LEU A 154 -10.93 -19.73 -5.17
C LEU A 154 -10.99 -20.55 -6.45
N ASN A 155 -10.25 -20.14 -7.50
CA ASN A 155 -10.21 -20.86 -8.76
C ASN A 155 -9.77 -22.31 -8.58
N GLU A 156 -8.65 -22.56 -7.85
CA GLU A 156 -8.16 -23.92 -7.66
C GLU A 156 -9.09 -24.80 -6.83
N LEU A 157 -9.76 -24.23 -5.82
CA LEU A 157 -10.50 -25.02 -4.84
C LEU A 157 -11.99 -25.17 -5.18
N ALA A 158 -12.56 -24.25 -5.94
CA ALA A 158 -13.99 -24.18 -6.17
C ALA A 158 -14.39 -23.76 -7.60
N GLU A 159 -13.50 -23.92 -8.59
CA GLU A 159 -13.86 -23.68 -9.99
C GLU A 159 -15.10 -24.48 -10.39
N ASP A 160 -16.06 -23.81 -11.05
CA ASP A 160 -17.37 -24.29 -11.48
C ASP A 160 -18.27 -24.81 -10.32
N LYS A 161 -17.89 -24.52 -9.05
CA LYS A 161 -18.64 -24.90 -7.83
C LYS A 161 -19.15 -23.69 -7.08
N GLU A 162 -19.94 -23.97 -6.03
CA GLU A 162 -20.50 -22.96 -5.15
C GLU A 162 -19.53 -22.58 -4.03
N VAL A 163 -19.44 -21.25 -3.78
CA VAL A 163 -18.71 -20.66 -2.65
C VAL A 163 -19.72 -19.99 -1.74
N ILE A 164 -19.88 -20.54 -0.53
CA ILE A 164 -20.79 -20.00 0.47
C ILE A 164 -20.10 -18.91 1.26
N ILE A 165 -20.74 -17.74 1.35
CA ILE A 165 -20.22 -16.55 2.06
C ILE A 165 -21.36 -15.82 2.78
N SER A 166 -21.08 -15.26 3.97
CA SER A 166 -22.02 -14.36 4.65
C SER A 166 -22.21 -13.05 3.88
N ARG A 167 -23.45 -12.59 3.73
CA ARG A 167 -23.78 -11.30 3.13
C ARG A 167 -23.09 -10.13 3.84
N GLY A 168 -22.95 -10.19 5.17
CA GLY A 168 -22.19 -9.21 5.94
C GLY A 168 -20.66 -9.20 5.70
N GLN A 169 -20.13 -10.12 4.87
CA GLN A 169 -18.72 -10.23 4.52
C GLN A 169 -18.43 -9.91 3.04
N LEU A 170 -19.38 -9.35 2.30
CA LEU A 170 -19.20 -8.90 0.92
C LEU A 170 -18.45 -7.56 0.88
N VAL A 171 -17.16 -7.64 1.12
CA VAL A 171 -16.27 -6.48 1.29
C VAL A 171 -15.92 -5.83 -0.04
N GLU A 172 -15.85 -4.50 -0.05
CA GLU A 172 -15.19 -3.70 -1.07
C GLU A 172 -13.99 -2.97 -0.45
N ILE A 173 -12.82 -3.02 -1.10
CA ILE A 173 -11.58 -2.37 -0.66
C ILE A 173 -10.96 -1.59 -1.82
N GLY A 174 -10.56 -0.34 -1.56
CA GLY A 174 -9.77 0.47 -2.51
C GLY A 174 -10.46 0.80 -3.83
N GLY A 175 -11.79 0.83 -3.86
CA GLY A 175 -12.60 1.32 -4.99
C GLY A 175 -12.77 0.34 -6.16
N SER A 176 -12.12 -0.83 -6.14
CA SER A 176 -12.26 -1.80 -7.25
C SER A 176 -12.16 -3.27 -6.84
N PHE A 177 -11.64 -3.59 -5.65
CA PHE A 177 -11.61 -4.96 -5.17
C PHE A 177 -12.91 -5.28 -4.43
N ARG A 178 -13.74 -6.11 -5.03
CA ARG A 178 -15.00 -6.61 -4.45
C ARG A 178 -14.98 -8.13 -4.38
N ILE A 179 -15.31 -8.68 -3.23
CA ILE A 179 -15.36 -10.14 -3.04
C ILE A 179 -16.31 -10.83 -4.03
N PRO A 180 -17.53 -10.33 -4.30
CA PRO A 180 -18.40 -10.91 -5.33
C PRO A 180 -17.74 -11.00 -6.71
N ASP A 181 -17.05 -9.93 -7.14
CA ASP A 181 -16.37 -9.89 -8.43
C ASP A 181 -15.20 -10.89 -8.48
N MET A 182 -14.48 -11.03 -7.36
CA MET A 182 -13.39 -12.01 -7.25
C MET A 182 -13.91 -13.45 -7.34
N ILE A 183 -15.02 -13.77 -6.67
CA ILE A 183 -15.67 -15.09 -6.75
C ILE A 183 -16.07 -15.37 -8.21
N ALA A 184 -16.75 -14.41 -8.86
CA ALA A 184 -17.19 -14.57 -10.25
C ALA A 184 -15.99 -14.73 -11.21
N LYS A 185 -14.93 -13.91 -11.07
CA LYS A 185 -13.72 -14.00 -11.90
C LYS A 185 -12.94 -15.30 -11.66
N SER A 186 -13.08 -15.91 -10.50
CA SER A 186 -12.50 -17.22 -10.20
C SER A 186 -13.29 -18.39 -10.80
N ARG A 187 -14.33 -18.12 -11.62
CA ARG A 187 -15.25 -19.11 -12.16
C ARG A 187 -16.02 -19.89 -11.09
N CYS A 188 -16.27 -19.24 -9.95
CA CYS A 188 -17.06 -19.81 -8.87
C CYS A 188 -18.47 -19.21 -8.86
N LYS A 189 -19.44 -19.97 -8.35
CA LYS A 189 -20.80 -19.49 -8.13
C LYS A 189 -20.95 -19.03 -6.68
N MET A 190 -21.25 -17.74 -6.46
CA MET A 190 -21.47 -17.21 -5.12
C MET A 190 -22.81 -17.64 -4.56
N VAL A 191 -22.83 -18.12 -3.30
CA VAL A 191 -24.02 -18.42 -2.52
C VAL A 191 -23.98 -17.57 -1.25
N GLU A 192 -24.80 -16.54 -1.21
CA GLU A 192 -24.90 -15.63 -0.06
C GLU A 192 -25.80 -16.23 1.02
N VAL A 193 -25.37 -16.14 2.28
CA VAL A 193 -26.14 -16.60 3.43
C VAL A 193 -26.34 -15.51 4.48
N GLY A 194 -27.44 -15.58 5.20
CA GLY A 194 -27.82 -14.61 6.22
C GLY A 194 -28.25 -13.25 5.65
N THR A 195 -28.12 -12.21 6.46
CA THR A 195 -28.42 -10.81 6.13
C THR A 195 -27.19 -9.93 6.36
N THR A 196 -27.27 -8.64 6.02
CA THR A 196 -26.16 -7.69 6.18
C THR A 196 -25.60 -7.67 7.60
N ASN A 197 -26.46 -7.71 8.62
CA ASN A 197 -26.06 -7.57 10.03
C ASN A 197 -26.16 -8.87 10.83
N ARG A 198 -26.82 -9.91 10.31
CA ARG A 198 -27.01 -11.17 11.05
C ARG A 198 -26.88 -12.39 10.16
N THR A 199 -25.94 -13.25 10.53
CA THR A 199 -25.75 -14.57 9.92
C THR A 199 -25.59 -15.60 11.03
N HIS A 200 -26.27 -16.71 10.89
CA HIS A 200 -26.27 -17.83 11.85
C HIS A 200 -25.65 -19.08 11.20
N LEU A 201 -25.12 -19.97 12.00
CA LEU A 201 -24.54 -21.24 11.51
C LEU A 201 -25.52 -22.04 10.66
N LYS A 202 -26.81 -22.08 11.07
CA LYS A 202 -27.90 -22.73 10.33
C LYS A 202 -28.10 -22.22 8.90
N ASP A 203 -27.71 -20.97 8.63
CA ASP A 203 -27.82 -20.37 7.29
C ASP A 203 -26.79 -21.02 6.35
N TYR A 204 -25.55 -21.25 6.84
CA TYR A 204 -24.54 -22.01 6.13
C TYR A 204 -24.93 -23.47 5.97
N GLU A 205 -25.44 -24.12 7.05
CA GLU A 205 -25.89 -25.55 7.02
C GLU A 205 -26.94 -25.79 5.94
N LYS A 206 -27.94 -24.90 5.82
CA LYS A 206 -29.00 -24.99 4.81
C LYS A 206 -28.52 -24.79 3.39
N ALA A 207 -27.43 -23.99 3.19
CA ALA A 207 -26.88 -23.68 1.88
C ALA A 207 -25.95 -24.77 1.33
N ILE A 208 -25.45 -25.66 2.20
CA ILE A 208 -24.56 -26.76 1.79
C ILE A 208 -25.32 -27.79 0.96
N ASN A 209 -24.76 -28.11 -0.21
CA ASN A 209 -25.27 -29.14 -1.11
C ASN A 209 -24.12 -29.85 -1.85
N SER A 210 -24.40 -30.75 -2.76
CA SER A 210 -23.40 -31.53 -3.52
C SER A 210 -22.51 -30.65 -4.43
N ASN A 211 -22.94 -29.44 -4.76
CA ASN A 211 -22.23 -28.52 -5.61
C ASN A 211 -21.33 -27.55 -4.81
N THR A 212 -21.43 -27.58 -3.48
CA THR A 212 -20.61 -26.70 -2.63
C THR A 212 -19.15 -27.09 -2.69
N GLY A 213 -18.29 -26.16 -3.17
CA GLY A 213 -16.85 -26.33 -3.28
C GLY A 213 -16.06 -25.76 -2.10
N LEU A 214 -16.56 -24.67 -1.48
CA LEU A 214 -15.81 -23.93 -0.48
C LEU A 214 -16.73 -23.10 0.42
N ILE A 215 -16.35 -22.96 1.69
CA ILE A 215 -16.89 -21.94 2.60
C ILE A 215 -15.84 -20.83 2.72
N LEU A 216 -16.21 -19.61 2.33
CA LEU A 216 -15.35 -18.43 2.42
C LEU A 216 -15.74 -17.58 3.63
N TRP A 217 -14.76 -17.31 4.50
CA TRP A 217 -14.87 -16.36 5.58
C TRP A 217 -13.95 -15.19 5.32
N VAL A 218 -14.48 -13.95 5.27
CA VAL A 218 -13.73 -12.72 5.02
C VAL A 218 -13.74 -11.87 6.28
N HIS A 219 -12.55 -11.49 6.74
CA HIS A 219 -12.41 -10.56 7.84
C HIS A 219 -12.72 -9.14 7.37
N THR A 220 -13.74 -8.50 7.99
CA THR A 220 -14.15 -7.14 7.69
C THR A 220 -13.16 -6.13 8.28
N SER A 221 -11.94 -6.06 7.70
CA SER A 221 -10.83 -5.28 8.24
C SER A 221 -10.96 -3.77 8.02
N ASN A 222 -11.85 -3.32 7.13
CA ASN A 222 -11.98 -1.92 6.71
C ASN A 222 -13.30 -1.26 7.09
N TYR A 223 -14.22 -2.00 7.69
CA TYR A 223 -15.47 -1.47 8.23
C TYR A 223 -15.95 -2.28 9.44
N THR A 224 -16.89 -1.74 10.18
CA THR A 224 -17.58 -2.41 11.30
C THR A 224 -19.08 -2.29 11.14
N ILE A 225 -19.79 -3.36 11.49
CA ILE A 225 -21.25 -3.35 11.61
C ILE A 225 -21.55 -3.34 13.11
N SER A 226 -22.32 -2.35 13.57
CA SER A 226 -22.68 -2.18 14.98
C SER A 226 -24.22 -2.23 15.17
N GLY A 227 -24.65 -2.47 16.42
CA GLY A 227 -26.06 -2.58 16.77
C GLY A 227 -26.50 -4.04 16.92
N PHE A 228 -27.67 -4.39 16.41
CA PHE A 228 -28.23 -5.73 16.49
C PHE A 228 -27.57 -6.68 15.49
N THR A 229 -26.38 -7.20 15.82
CA THR A 229 -25.53 -7.99 14.92
C THR A 229 -25.34 -9.42 15.40
N LYS A 230 -25.07 -10.35 14.47
CA LYS A 230 -24.65 -11.74 14.73
C LYS A 230 -23.76 -12.22 13.60
N ASN A 231 -22.57 -12.70 13.92
CA ASN A 231 -21.64 -13.30 12.96
C ASN A 231 -21.31 -14.73 13.39
N VAL A 232 -21.00 -15.58 12.42
CA VAL A 232 -20.50 -16.94 12.66
C VAL A 232 -18.98 -16.88 12.78
N GLY A 233 -18.45 -17.45 13.84
CA GLY A 233 -17.01 -17.53 14.08
C GLY A 233 -16.32 -18.51 13.14
N ILE A 234 -15.05 -18.25 12.83
CA ILE A 234 -14.26 -19.11 11.94
C ILE A 234 -14.16 -20.55 12.46
N SER A 235 -14.08 -20.76 13.78
CA SER A 235 -14.03 -22.09 14.41
C SER A 235 -15.29 -22.90 14.16
N GLU A 236 -16.48 -22.25 14.19
CA GLU A 236 -17.76 -22.89 13.90
C GLU A 236 -17.82 -23.33 12.44
N LEU A 237 -17.37 -22.46 11.52
CA LEU A 237 -17.31 -22.77 10.08
C LEU A 237 -16.30 -23.89 9.77
N VAL A 238 -15.16 -23.91 10.45
CA VAL A 238 -14.18 -25.01 10.32
C VAL A 238 -14.78 -26.33 10.77
N THR A 239 -15.51 -26.32 11.87
CA THR A 239 -16.21 -27.53 12.36
C THR A 239 -17.27 -28.01 11.36
N LEU A 240 -18.07 -27.09 10.82
CA LEU A 240 -19.08 -27.37 9.80
C LEU A 240 -18.42 -27.91 8.51
N GLY A 241 -17.35 -27.28 8.05
CA GLY A 241 -16.60 -27.68 6.86
C GLY A 241 -16.01 -29.10 7.00
N ARG A 242 -15.45 -29.43 8.18
CA ARG A 242 -14.94 -30.80 8.48
C ARG A 242 -16.05 -31.85 8.43
N LYS A 243 -17.21 -31.57 9.04
CA LYS A 243 -18.36 -32.46 9.03
C LYS A 243 -18.83 -32.78 7.60
N ASN A 244 -18.79 -31.79 6.71
CA ASN A 244 -19.27 -31.93 5.33
C ASN A 244 -18.14 -32.16 4.30
N ARG A 245 -16.87 -32.27 4.73
CA ARG A 245 -15.67 -32.43 3.86
C ARG A 245 -15.50 -31.29 2.89
N ILE A 246 -15.94 -30.09 3.26
CA ILE A 246 -15.81 -28.86 2.48
C ILE A 246 -14.63 -28.02 3.03
N PRO A 247 -13.68 -27.57 2.20
CA PRO A 247 -12.61 -26.70 2.65
C PRO A 247 -13.15 -25.34 3.13
N VAL A 248 -12.53 -24.80 4.19
CA VAL A 248 -12.83 -23.46 4.70
C VAL A 248 -11.63 -22.57 4.42
N MET A 249 -11.85 -21.48 3.70
CA MET A 249 -10.87 -20.46 3.41
C MET A 249 -11.16 -19.20 4.24
N ALA A 250 -10.10 -18.63 4.83
CA ALA A 250 -10.16 -17.35 5.51
C ALA A 250 -9.36 -16.30 4.72
N ASP A 251 -9.98 -15.18 4.37
CA ASP A 251 -9.27 -14.00 3.86
C ASP A 251 -9.17 -12.95 4.97
N LEU A 252 -7.94 -12.67 5.43
CA LEU A 252 -7.67 -11.75 6.54
C LEU A 252 -7.36 -10.33 6.08
N GLY A 253 -7.04 -10.12 4.83
CA GLY A 253 -6.71 -8.81 4.27
C GLY A 253 -5.45 -8.17 4.85
N CYS A 254 -5.46 -7.77 6.13
CA CYS A 254 -4.35 -7.04 6.75
C CYS A 254 -3.16 -7.88 7.22
N GLY A 255 -3.37 -9.16 7.54
CA GLY A 255 -2.28 -10.09 7.85
C GLY A 255 -1.53 -9.79 9.15
N GLU A 256 -2.22 -9.71 10.28
CA GLU A 256 -1.58 -9.56 11.58
C GLU A 256 -0.82 -10.84 11.95
N THR A 257 0.50 -10.82 11.83
CA THR A 257 1.38 -11.96 12.20
C THR A 257 1.91 -11.86 13.61
N LEU A 258 1.92 -10.67 14.21
CA LEU A 258 2.46 -10.36 15.53
C LEU A 258 1.38 -9.76 16.44
N ASN A 259 1.37 -10.18 17.69
CA ASN A 259 0.56 -9.53 18.71
C ASN A 259 1.31 -8.30 19.25
N LEU A 260 0.86 -7.12 18.87
CA LEU A 260 1.45 -5.85 19.25
C LEU A 260 0.64 -5.12 20.34
N SER A 261 -0.35 -5.77 20.97
CA SER A 261 -1.21 -5.16 22.00
C SER A 261 -0.41 -4.62 23.19
N SER A 262 0.63 -5.33 23.62
CA SER A 262 1.54 -4.88 24.68
C SER A 262 2.37 -3.64 24.30
N LYS A 263 2.42 -3.29 23.02
CA LYS A 263 3.10 -2.10 22.47
C LYS A 263 2.11 -0.98 22.11
N GLY A 264 0.85 -1.10 22.54
CA GLY A 264 -0.17 -0.08 22.31
C GLY A 264 -0.83 -0.12 20.91
N ILE A 265 -0.55 -1.16 20.11
CA ILE A 265 -1.22 -1.38 18.83
C ILE A 265 -2.31 -2.42 19.04
N PRO A 266 -3.59 -2.04 18.89
CA PRO A 266 -4.69 -3.00 19.05
C PRO A 266 -4.57 -4.15 18.07
N THR A 267 -4.72 -5.38 18.54
CA THR A 267 -4.78 -6.59 17.70
C THR A 267 -6.23 -6.97 17.46
N ASN A 268 -6.57 -7.38 16.24
CA ASN A 268 -7.89 -7.93 15.90
C ASN A 268 -7.85 -9.45 15.91
N ILE A 269 -7.24 -10.06 14.88
CA ILE A 269 -7.11 -11.49 14.75
C ILE A 269 -5.75 -11.84 14.13
N LEU A 270 -5.00 -12.70 14.77
CA LEU A 270 -3.70 -13.13 14.28
C LEU A 270 -3.86 -14.24 13.24
N VAL A 271 -3.03 -14.18 12.18
CA VAL A 271 -2.97 -15.25 11.17
C VAL A 271 -2.75 -16.61 11.80
N LYS A 272 -1.82 -16.70 12.77
CA LYS A 272 -1.51 -17.95 13.48
C LYS A 272 -2.71 -18.52 14.24
N ASP A 273 -3.58 -17.67 14.79
CA ASP A 273 -4.75 -18.15 15.53
C ASP A 273 -5.79 -18.72 14.58
N VAL A 274 -6.00 -18.10 13.43
CA VAL A 274 -6.90 -18.59 12.38
C VAL A 274 -6.39 -19.92 11.80
N VAL A 275 -5.09 -20.03 11.54
CA VAL A 275 -4.46 -21.29 11.10
C VAL A 275 -4.64 -22.38 12.18
N LYS A 276 -4.44 -22.06 13.46
CA LYS A 276 -4.62 -22.97 14.60
C LYS A 276 -6.08 -23.45 14.74
N MET A 277 -7.06 -22.62 14.41
CA MET A 277 -8.47 -23.01 14.37
C MET A 277 -8.76 -24.07 13.30
N GLY A 278 -7.83 -24.25 12.34
CA GLY A 278 -7.85 -25.35 11.37
C GLY A 278 -8.45 -25.00 10.02
N THR A 279 -8.37 -23.75 9.61
CA THR A 279 -8.69 -23.35 8.23
C THR A 279 -7.92 -24.19 7.22
N SER A 280 -8.56 -24.46 6.08
CA SER A 280 -7.91 -25.19 4.99
C SER A 280 -6.87 -24.33 4.29
N ILE A 281 -7.22 -23.08 4.03
CA ILE A 281 -6.39 -22.02 3.45
C ILE A 281 -6.67 -20.71 4.17
N THR A 282 -5.63 -19.90 4.36
CA THR A 282 -5.74 -18.52 4.85
C THR A 282 -4.92 -17.60 3.93
N THR A 283 -5.50 -16.47 3.52
CA THR A 283 -4.84 -15.47 2.66
C THR A 283 -4.68 -14.14 3.39
N PHE A 284 -3.59 -13.41 3.10
CA PHE A 284 -3.34 -12.09 3.67
C PHE A 284 -2.28 -11.31 2.89
N SER A 285 -2.23 -9.98 3.11
CA SER A 285 -1.28 -9.06 2.46
C SER A 285 0.06 -9.03 3.16
N GLY A 286 1.16 -8.94 2.39
CA GLY A 286 2.50 -8.78 2.92
C GLY A 286 2.90 -7.31 3.16
N ASP A 287 2.29 -6.37 2.46
CA ASP A 287 2.63 -4.94 2.47
C ASP A 287 1.81 -4.09 3.46
N LYS A 288 1.15 -4.76 4.41
CA LYS A 288 0.40 -4.11 5.49
C LYS A 288 1.06 -4.37 6.85
N LEU A 289 0.38 -5.03 7.79
CA LEU A 289 0.89 -5.28 9.14
C LEU A 289 2.06 -6.28 9.20
N LEU A 290 2.33 -7.03 8.14
CA LEU A 290 3.59 -7.76 8.02
C LEU A 290 4.79 -6.82 7.80
N GLY A 291 4.55 -5.63 7.21
CA GLY A 291 5.59 -4.63 6.95
C GLY A 291 6.56 -5.01 5.84
N GLY A 292 6.15 -5.91 4.96
CA GLY A 292 6.94 -6.40 3.82
C GLY A 292 6.63 -5.70 2.49
N PRO A 293 7.10 -6.27 1.38
CA PRO A 293 6.79 -5.78 0.04
C PRO A 293 5.35 -6.11 -0.35
N GLN A 294 4.85 -5.49 -1.42
CA GLN A 294 3.57 -5.90 -1.98
C GLN A 294 3.63 -7.39 -2.35
N SER A 295 2.80 -8.17 -1.66
CA SER A 295 2.66 -9.60 -1.87
C SER A 295 1.34 -10.10 -1.27
N GLY A 296 0.86 -11.24 -1.77
CA GLY A 296 -0.22 -12.00 -1.19
C GLY A 296 0.31 -13.34 -0.69
N LEU A 297 0.02 -13.66 0.55
CA LEU A 297 0.46 -14.91 1.16
C LEU A 297 -0.73 -15.86 1.24
N ILE A 298 -0.52 -17.11 0.81
CA ILE A 298 -1.48 -18.20 0.89
C ILE A 298 -0.86 -19.26 1.78
N VAL A 299 -1.44 -19.52 2.93
CA VAL A 299 -0.94 -20.49 3.91
C VAL A 299 -2.00 -21.53 4.23
N GLY A 300 -1.60 -22.75 4.57
CA GLY A 300 -2.57 -23.77 4.94
C GLY A 300 -2.08 -25.20 4.81
N LYS A 301 -3.01 -26.12 4.47
CA LYS A 301 -2.72 -27.54 4.31
C LYS A 301 -1.79 -27.81 3.14
N LYS A 302 -0.71 -28.56 3.35
CA LYS A 302 0.30 -28.87 2.35
C LYS A 302 -0.27 -29.41 1.04
N SER A 303 -1.28 -30.28 1.12
CA SER A 303 -1.94 -30.86 -0.06
C SER A 303 -2.63 -29.81 -0.93
N LEU A 304 -3.28 -28.83 -0.31
CA LEU A 304 -3.97 -27.76 -1.00
C LEU A 304 -2.99 -26.72 -1.56
N ILE A 305 -1.97 -26.34 -0.79
CA ILE A 305 -0.90 -25.45 -1.28
C ILE A 305 -0.21 -26.05 -2.50
N LYS A 306 0.08 -27.36 -2.49
CA LYS A 306 0.64 -28.07 -3.65
C LYS A 306 -0.28 -28.03 -4.87
N ARG A 307 -1.60 -28.11 -4.70
CA ARG A 307 -2.58 -27.97 -5.78
C ARG A 307 -2.56 -26.54 -6.33
N ILE A 308 -2.69 -25.55 -5.46
CA ILE A 308 -2.68 -24.12 -5.80
C ILE A 308 -1.40 -23.75 -6.56
N SER A 309 -0.24 -24.27 -6.15
CA SER A 309 1.05 -23.97 -6.81
C SER A 309 1.16 -24.53 -8.23
N LYS A 310 0.36 -25.55 -8.59
CA LYS A 310 0.32 -26.15 -9.91
C LYS A 310 -0.71 -25.50 -10.85
N ASN A 311 -1.62 -24.69 -10.31
CA ASN A 311 -2.61 -23.99 -11.12
C ASN A 311 -1.90 -23.04 -12.10
N PRO A 312 -2.29 -23.00 -13.39
CA PRO A 312 -1.68 -22.11 -14.40
C PRO A 312 -1.66 -20.64 -14.00
N ILE A 313 -2.68 -20.17 -13.27
CA ILE A 313 -2.77 -18.78 -12.77
C ILE A 313 -1.60 -18.47 -11.80
N ALA A 314 -1.12 -19.45 -11.03
CA ALA A 314 0.01 -19.23 -10.12
C ALA A 314 1.27 -18.71 -10.83
N ARG A 315 1.46 -19.07 -12.11
CA ARG A 315 2.56 -18.56 -12.92
C ARG A 315 2.37 -17.10 -13.31
N THR A 316 1.13 -16.67 -13.58
CA THR A 316 0.81 -15.31 -14.00
C THR A 316 0.91 -14.28 -12.88
N VAL A 317 0.70 -14.72 -11.64
CA VAL A 317 0.68 -13.88 -10.42
C VAL A 317 1.89 -14.06 -9.50
N ARG A 318 2.97 -14.67 -9.98
CA ARG A 318 4.16 -14.92 -9.14
C ARG A 318 4.98 -13.66 -8.89
N CYS A 319 5.56 -13.55 -7.70
CA CYS A 319 6.47 -12.48 -7.33
C CYS A 319 7.78 -12.52 -8.13
N ASP A 320 8.38 -11.34 -8.33
CA ASP A 320 9.72 -11.16 -8.86
C ASP A 320 10.82 -11.42 -7.81
N LYS A 321 12.09 -11.28 -8.23
CA LYS A 321 13.24 -11.50 -7.35
C LYS A 321 13.33 -10.50 -6.19
N TRP A 322 12.93 -9.25 -6.40
CA TRP A 322 12.96 -8.20 -5.38
C TRP A 322 11.95 -8.49 -4.28
N SER A 323 10.70 -8.76 -4.66
CA SER A 323 9.63 -9.10 -3.71
C SER A 323 9.99 -10.32 -2.85
N ILE A 324 10.54 -11.38 -3.46
CA ILE A 324 10.96 -12.59 -2.71
C ILE A 324 12.08 -12.27 -1.73
N SER A 325 13.13 -11.54 -2.17
CA SER A 325 14.28 -11.24 -1.31
C SER A 325 13.94 -10.30 -0.16
N ILE A 326 13.13 -9.27 -0.41
CA ILE A 326 12.65 -8.36 0.63
C ILE A 326 11.80 -9.13 1.64
N LEU A 327 10.89 -9.97 1.16
CA LEU A 327 10.03 -10.77 2.03
C LEU A 327 10.84 -11.76 2.86
N GLU A 328 11.82 -12.44 2.28
CA GLU A 328 12.72 -13.35 3.00
C GLU A 328 13.44 -12.65 4.15
N GLU A 329 14.01 -11.46 3.91
CA GLU A 329 14.72 -10.69 4.92
C GLU A 329 13.80 -10.26 6.07
N ILE A 330 12.60 -9.78 5.76
CA ILE A 330 11.57 -9.43 6.76
C ILE A 330 11.19 -10.65 7.61
N LEU A 331 10.94 -11.78 6.99
CA LEU A 331 10.55 -13.01 7.69
C LEU A 331 11.68 -13.54 8.60
N ARG A 332 12.93 -13.46 8.13
CA ARG A 332 14.11 -13.82 8.97
C ARG A 332 14.27 -12.91 10.16
N SER A 333 14.12 -11.61 9.95
CA SER A 333 14.12 -10.61 11.03
C SER A 333 13.04 -10.90 12.09
N MET A 334 11.85 -11.26 11.66
CA MET A 334 10.76 -11.65 12.57
C MET A 334 11.08 -12.92 13.37
N GLN A 335 11.67 -13.94 12.73
CA GLN A 335 12.09 -15.17 13.44
C GLN A 335 13.16 -14.89 14.51
N ASN A 336 14.07 -13.96 14.23
CA ASN A 336 15.13 -13.56 15.17
C ASN A 336 14.65 -12.60 16.27
N GLY A 337 13.35 -12.25 16.29
CA GLY A 337 12.78 -11.32 17.27
C GLY A 337 13.16 -9.86 17.08
N SER A 338 13.81 -9.52 15.96
CA SER A 338 14.31 -8.16 15.67
C SER A 338 13.22 -7.32 14.98
N LEU A 339 12.23 -6.88 15.77
CA LEU A 339 11.12 -6.05 15.28
C LEU A 339 11.55 -4.64 14.87
N ASP A 340 12.60 -4.11 15.45
CA ASP A 340 13.10 -2.75 15.19
C ASP A 340 13.62 -2.57 13.75
N SER A 341 14.04 -3.65 13.11
CA SER A 341 14.43 -3.63 11.70
C SER A 341 13.25 -3.47 10.75
N ASN A 342 12.01 -3.77 11.20
CA ASN A 342 10.78 -3.55 10.44
C ASN A 342 10.30 -2.11 10.63
N LEU A 343 10.61 -1.26 9.66
CA LEU A 343 10.34 0.18 9.77
C LEU A 343 8.84 0.50 9.92
N ALA A 344 7.96 -0.21 9.23
CA ALA A 344 6.51 0.00 9.35
C ALA A 344 6.02 -0.28 10.78
N ILE A 345 6.43 -1.40 11.35
CA ILE A 345 6.11 -1.78 12.74
C ILE A 345 6.69 -0.78 13.74
N SER A 346 7.95 -0.39 13.57
CA SER A 346 8.63 0.60 14.42
C SER A 346 7.89 1.95 14.42
N LEU A 347 7.45 2.43 13.26
CA LEU A 347 6.65 3.67 13.17
C LEU A 347 5.30 3.52 13.87
N LEU A 348 4.59 2.42 13.68
CA LEU A 348 3.31 2.16 14.36
C LEU A 348 3.48 2.11 15.88
N MET A 349 4.55 1.51 16.40
CA MET A 349 4.87 1.41 17.83
C MET A 349 5.36 2.72 18.47
N SER A 350 5.67 3.76 17.68
CA SER A 350 6.19 5.02 18.21
C SER A 350 5.25 5.63 19.24
N SER A 351 5.73 5.84 20.47
CA SER A 351 4.94 6.41 21.57
C SER A 351 4.74 7.92 21.41
N ARG A 352 3.63 8.45 21.95
CA ARG A 352 3.36 9.89 21.99
C ARG A 352 4.56 10.67 22.57
N LYS A 353 5.18 10.17 23.64
CA LYS A 353 6.38 10.80 24.24
C LYS A 353 7.54 10.90 23.27
N SER A 354 7.82 9.84 22.52
CA SER A 354 8.88 9.82 21.51
C SER A 354 8.57 10.79 20.36
N LEU A 355 7.35 10.77 19.84
CA LEU A 355 6.91 11.67 18.78
C LEU A 355 6.97 13.14 19.20
N ASN A 356 6.55 13.47 20.44
CA ASN A 356 6.62 14.82 20.98
C ASN A 356 8.07 15.32 21.07
N LYS A 357 9.01 14.49 21.56
CA LYS A 357 10.45 14.82 21.59
C LYS A 357 10.99 15.15 20.17
N ARG A 358 10.56 14.40 19.17
CA ARG A 358 10.93 14.61 17.76
C ARG A 358 10.37 15.94 17.24
N ALA A 359 9.09 16.23 17.51
CA ALA A 359 8.44 17.48 17.12
C ALA A 359 9.12 18.70 17.81
N GLN A 360 9.37 18.62 19.12
CA GLN A 360 10.08 19.67 19.87
C GLN A 360 11.46 19.96 19.29
N LYS A 361 12.22 18.92 18.90
CA LYS A 361 13.54 19.07 18.27
C LYS A 361 13.48 19.81 16.93
N ILE A 362 12.42 19.64 16.15
CA ILE A 362 12.20 20.41 14.92
C ILE A 362 11.84 21.86 15.28
N MET A 363 10.84 22.05 16.14
CA MET A 363 10.35 23.36 16.54
C MET A 363 11.46 24.24 17.14
N SER A 364 12.33 23.69 17.99
CA SER A 364 13.43 24.45 18.63
C SER A 364 14.50 24.95 17.66
N LYS A 365 14.53 24.43 16.42
CA LYS A 365 15.49 24.81 15.38
C LYS A 365 14.88 25.73 14.31
N LEU A 366 13.58 25.98 14.36
CA LEU A 366 12.92 26.90 13.46
C LEU A 366 13.17 28.37 13.89
N PRO A 367 13.34 29.31 12.93
CA PRO A 367 13.42 30.74 13.21
C PRO A 367 12.17 31.22 13.95
N LYS A 368 12.35 32.10 14.95
CA LYS A 368 11.23 32.66 15.74
C LYS A 368 10.20 33.37 14.86
N GLU A 369 10.66 34.04 13.83
CA GLU A 369 9.80 34.72 12.83
C GLU A 369 8.86 33.74 12.13
N VAL A 370 9.35 32.57 11.71
CA VAL A 370 8.56 31.51 11.08
C VAL A 370 7.54 30.96 12.07
N LEU A 371 7.95 30.69 13.31
CA LEU A 371 7.06 30.19 14.37
C LEU A 371 5.88 31.13 14.62
N ASN A 372 6.17 32.44 14.76
CA ASN A 372 5.14 33.45 15.08
C ASN A 372 4.26 33.75 13.88
N ARG A 373 4.86 33.97 12.69
CA ARG A 373 4.15 34.32 11.45
C ARG A 373 3.10 33.28 11.06
N HIS A 374 3.40 32.03 11.28
CA HIS A 374 2.53 30.89 10.91
C HIS A 374 1.86 30.22 12.11
N SER A 375 2.00 30.80 13.31
CA SER A 375 1.41 30.29 14.56
C SER A 375 1.59 28.78 14.72
N LEU A 376 2.85 28.32 14.60
CA LEU A 376 3.18 26.91 14.69
C LEU A 376 3.05 26.41 16.13
N THR A 377 2.31 25.34 16.34
CA THR A 377 2.14 24.71 17.63
C THR A 377 2.27 23.18 17.53
N ILE A 378 2.74 22.55 18.60
CA ILE A 378 2.71 21.09 18.73
C ILE A 378 1.38 20.70 19.34
N VAL A 379 0.69 19.75 18.70
CA VAL A 379 -0.63 19.30 19.14
C VAL A 379 -0.68 17.77 19.19
N GLU A 380 -1.46 17.25 20.13
CA GLU A 380 -1.82 15.84 20.16
C GLU A 380 -2.85 15.52 19.10
N THR A 381 -2.65 14.40 18.41
CA THR A 381 -3.53 13.93 17.35
C THR A 381 -3.83 12.45 17.52
N GLN A 382 -4.86 12.00 16.81
CA GLN A 382 -5.15 10.59 16.63
C GLN A 382 -5.23 10.30 15.14
N VAL A 383 -4.56 9.23 14.72
CA VAL A 383 -4.42 8.85 13.31
C VAL A 383 -4.79 7.39 13.10
N GLU A 384 -5.20 7.06 11.89
CA GLU A 384 -5.42 5.68 11.50
C GLU A 384 -4.10 5.01 11.08
N SER A 385 -4.01 3.69 11.23
CA SER A 385 -2.86 2.92 10.74
C SER A 385 -2.74 2.93 9.21
N GLY A 386 -3.87 2.97 8.50
CA GLY A 386 -3.99 3.02 7.04
C GLY A 386 -4.34 1.68 6.40
N SER A 387 -4.62 1.70 5.10
CA SER A 387 -4.94 0.53 4.25
C SER A 387 -6.09 -0.35 4.75
N GLY A 388 -7.05 0.22 5.51
CA GLY A 388 -8.14 -0.56 6.14
C GLY A 388 -7.64 -1.55 7.19
N THR A 389 -6.50 -1.29 7.82
CA THR A 389 -6.02 -2.05 8.96
C THR A 389 -6.49 -1.39 10.25
N LEU A 390 -6.88 -2.16 11.26
CA LEU A 390 -7.32 -1.67 12.57
C LEU A 390 -8.45 -0.62 12.50
N PRO A 391 -9.59 -0.91 11.89
CA PRO A 391 -10.68 0.05 11.75
C PRO A 391 -11.20 0.48 13.13
N ASN A 392 -11.54 1.76 13.27
CA ASN A 392 -12.02 2.36 14.53
C ASN A 392 -11.08 2.20 15.75
N LYS A 393 -9.80 1.95 15.51
CA LYS A 393 -8.76 1.87 16.54
C LYS A 393 -7.68 2.91 16.26
N PRO A 394 -7.92 4.19 16.56
CA PRO A 394 -6.97 5.25 16.29
C PRO A 394 -5.71 5.07 17.13
N LEU A 395 -4.58 5.45 16.55
CA LEU A 395 -3.27 5.47 17.20
C LEU A 395 -2.96 6.89 17.69
N ASP A 396 -2.44 7.00 18.88
CA ASP A 396 -1.96 8.28 19.41
C ASP A 396 -0.81 8.81 18.58
N SER A 397 -0.83 10.11 18.28
CA SER A 397 0.19 10.80 17.53
C SER A 397 0.43 12.22 18.01
N ILE A 398 1.43 12.87 17.41
CA ILE A 398 1.81 14.27 17.61
C ILE A 398 1.99 14.90 16.23
N ALA A 399 1.48 16.12 16.05
CA ALA A 399 1.67 16.90 14.85
C ALA A 399 2.15 18.33 15.14
N ILE A 400 2.84 18.94 14.19
CA ILE A 400 2.98 20.38 14.09
C ILE A 400 1.77 20.90 13.33
N CYS A 401 1.01 21.79 13.99
CA CYS A 401 -0.15 22.47 13.45
C CYS A 401 0.27 23.87 12.96
N PHE A 402 -0.15 24.21 11.75
CA PHE A 402 0.04 25.51 11.11
C PHE A 402 -1.33 26.23 11.12
N ASP A 403 -1.43 27.26 11.97
CA ASP A 403 -2.61 28.12 12.11
C ASP A 403 -2.31 29.51 11.54
N SER A 404 -1.86 29.54 10.31
CA SER A 404 -1.38 30.76 9.66
C SER A 404 -2.55 31.69 9.30
N SER A 405 -2.45 32.95 9.73
CA SER A 405 -3.37 34.01 9.29
C SER A 405 -3.05 34.53 7.88
N SER A 406 -1.79 34.36 7.43
CA SER A 406 -1.31 34.87 6.15
C SER A 406 -1.46 33.91 4.97
N LEU A 407 -1.52 32.59 5.23
CA LEU A 407 -1.61 31.57 4.20
C LEU A 407 -2.75 30.59 4.45
N LYS A 408 -3.60 30.38 3.44
CA LYS A 408 -4.65 29.36 3.48
C LYS A 408 -4.02 27.97 3.60
N PRO A 409 -4.65 27.02 4.34
CA PRO A 409 -4.12 25.64 4.49
C PRO A 409 -3.92 24.90 3.17
N SER A 410 -4.77 25.16 2.18
CA SER A 410 -4.63 24.60 0.82
C SER A 410 -3.38 25.12 0.10
N LYS A 411 -3.02 26.39 0.30
CA LYS A 411 -1.79 27.00 -0.25
C LYS A 411 -0.56 26.39 0.43
N LEU A 412 -0.55 26.29 1.77
CA LEU A 412 0.51 25.59 2.51
C LEU A 412 0.71 24.17 2.00
N SER A 413 -0.38 23.40 1.92
CA SER A 413 -0.34 22.04 1.40
C SER A 413 0.26 21.97 -0.02
N SER A 414 -0.09 22.92 -0.89
CA SER A 414 0.48 23.00 -2.25
C SER A 414 1.97 23.33 -2.23
N MET A 415 2.40 24.31 -1.43
CA MET A 415 3.80 24.70 -1.31
C MET A 415 4.66 23.55 -0.79
N PHE A 416 4.21 22.84 0.25
CA PHE A 416 4.91 21.67 0.78
C PHE A 416 5.01 20.51 -0.24
N ARG A 417 3.98 20.31 -1.07
CA ARG A 417 4.04 19.30 -2.15
C ARG A 417 4.98 19.69 -3.29
N ALA A 418 5.13 21.00 -3.55
CA ALA A 418 5.98 21.51 -4.61
C ALA A 418 7.45 21.75 -4.17
N ALA A 419 7.78 21.55 -2.89
CA ALA A 419 9.13 21.71 -2.38
C ALA A 419 10.11 20.72 -3.03
N GLN A 420 11.41 21.05 -3.04
CA GLN A 420 12.48 20.18 -3.56
C GLN A 420 12.38 18.75 -2.99
N LYS A 421 12.03 18.64 -1.70
CA LYS A 421 11.63 17.37 -1.07
C LYS A 421 10.16 17.46 -0.68
N PRO A 422 9.24 16.86 -1.46
CA PRO A 422 7.82 16.96 -1.18
C PRO A 422 7.44 16.44 0.22
N VAL A 423 6.65 17.23 0.93
CA VAL A 423 6.08 16.86 2.24
C VAL A 423 4.57 16.77 2.10
N ILE A 424 4.03 15.60 2.40
CA ILE A 424 2.59 15.31 2.29
C ILE A 424 1.97 15.35 3.68
N GLY A 425 1.41 16.49 4.05
CA GLY A 425 0.60 16.66 5.26
C GLY A 425 -0.90 16.58 4.99
N TYR A 426 -1.73 16.95 5.97
CA TYR A 426 -3.17 16.97 5.81
C TYR A 426 -3.81 18.25 6.33
N ILE A 427 -5.05 18.52 5.89
CA ILE A 427 -5.85 19.65 6.32
C ILE A 427 -7.00 19.12 7.18
N LYS A 428 -7.18 19.70 8.37
CA LYS A 428 -8.29 19.41 9.27
C LYS A 428 -8.72 20.69 10.00
N ARG A 429 -10.02 20.94 10.12
CA ARG A 429 -10.57 22.14 10.81
C ARG A 429 -9.90 23.44 10.35
N ASN A 430 -9.76 23.59 9.04
CA ASN A 430 -9.13 24.76 8.40
C ASN A 430 -7.68 25.06 8.84
N LYS A 431 -6.91 24.05 9.25
CA LYS A 431 -5.47 24.14 9.59
C LYS A 431 -4.70 23.06 8.85
N PHE A 432 -3.40 23.33 8.58
CA PHE A 432 -2.50 22.34 7.96
C PHE A 432 -1.68 21.64 9.04
N TYR A 433 -1.45 20.35 8.88
CA TYR A 433 -0.77 19.49 9.84
C TYR A 433 0.37 18.71 9.20
N ILE A 434 1.48 18.63 9.92
CA ILE A 434 2.61 17.73 9.69
C ILE A 434 2.67 16.75 10.86
N ASP A 435 2.20 15.52 10.67
CA ASP A 435 2.08 14.51 11.71
C ASP A 435 3.29 13.59 11.74
N PHE A 436 3.84 13.37 12.94
CA PHE A 436 5.11 12.66 13.15
C PHE A 436 5.00 11.13 13.14
N LYS A 437 3.79 10.55 13.24
CA LYS A 437 3.61 9.10 13.29
C LYS A 437 4.18 8.40 12.06
N SER A 438 4.00 8.98 10.89
CA SER A 438 4.44 8.41 9.61
C SER A 438 5.78 8.96 9.09
N ILE A 439 6.35 9.97 9.75
CA ILE A 439 7.65 10.53 9.35
C ILE A 439 8.78 9.60 9.77
N ILE A 440 9.58 9.17 8.81
CA ILE A 440 10.75 8.33 9.05
C ILE A 440 11.82 9.16 9.79
N PRO A 441 12.39 8.68 10.93
CA PRO A 441 13.33 9.46 11.72
C PRO A 441 14.52 10.03 10.94
N SER A 442 15.05 9.28 9.97
CA SER A 442 16.16 9.75 9.12
C SER A 442 15.80 10.92 8.19
N GLN A 443 14.51 11.24 8.01
CA GLN A 443 14.03 12.35 7.18
C GLN A 443 13.87 13.67 7.93
N GLU A 444 14.04 13.70 9.26
CA GLU A 444 13.80 14.91 10.10
C GLU A 444 14.68 16.10 9.71
N LYS A 445 15.95 15.87 9.40
CA LYS A 445 16.86 16.96 8.98
C LYS A 445 16.38 17.60 7.67
N ILE A 446 15.89 16.76 6.74
CA ILE A 446 15.37 17.23 5.45
C ILE A 446 14.03 17.95 5.67
N LEU A 447 13.16 17.41 6.52
CA LEU A 447 11.89 18.04 6.90
C LEU A 447 12.12 19.45 7.46
N LEU A 448 13.06 19.61 8.40
CA LEU A 448 13.41 20.93 8.96
C LEU A 448 13.83 21.91 7.86
N LYS A 449 14.72 21.48 6.95
CA LYS A 449 15.15 22.30 5.82
C LYS A 449 13.95 22.71 4.94
N THR A 450 13.08 21.76 4.61
CA THR A 450 11.90 22.00 3.78
C THR A 450 10.91 22.96 4.46
N ILE A 451 10.70 22.85 5.79
CA ILE A 451 9.83 23.79 6.51
C ILE A 451 10.39 25.22 6.42
N ILE A 452 11.69 25.39 6.60
CA ILE A 452 12.33 26.71 6.46
C ILE A 452 12.18 27.24 5.03
N GLU A 453 12.54 26.44 4.02
CA GLU A 453 12.45 26.80 2.59
C GLU A 453 11.04 27.25 2.18
N VAL A 454 10.01 26.54 2.65
CA VAL A 454 8.61 26.82 2.27
C VAL A 454 8.04 28.03 2.98
N LEU A 455 8.54 28.39 4.19
CA LEU A 455 7.96 29.43 5.05
C LEU A 455 8.81 30.71 5.12
N SER A 456 10.04 30.70 4.62
CA SER A 456 10.86 31.91 4.48
C SER A 456 10.45 32.71 3.25
#